data_7a192116e89ee6711a552432560c8bfc
#
_entry.id   7a192116e89ee6711a552432560c8bfc
#
_cell.length_a   1.000
_cell.length_b   1.000
_cell.length_c   1.000
_cell.angle_alpha   90.00
_cell.angle_beta   90.00
_cell.angle_gamma   90.00
#
_symmetry.space_group_name_H-M   'P 1'
#
loop_
_entity.id
_entity.type
_entity.pdbx_description
1 polymer ?
#
loop_
_entity_poly.entity_id
_entity_poly.type
_entity_poly.pdbx_seq_one_letter_code
_entity_poly.pdbx_strand_id
1 'polypeptide(L)'
;MKQKTVFLCGDCGYESPKWYGKCPSCGAWNTMSEFKEKPVSAARGTNTFQRGESRPTLLKDIDTGDESRFHSGIGELDRVLGGGAVHGSFVLVGGEPGIGKSTLLLQMCQEMCKNARVLYVSGEESLKQIKIRAARLHISSPELYILAETDMEQIINETELLEPDILIVDSIQTVYKRDLTAAPGGTTQIKECAMSLMQYAKNRNVTIFIVGHVNKEGTLAGPKILEHMVDCVLYFEGESAGPFRCLRAAKNRYGSTNEIGVFEMSDHGLLEVQNPSRSEERRVGKECRSRW
;
A
#
# COMPACT_ATOMS: atom_id res chain seq x y z
N MET A 1 -35.13 -18.16 -6.90
CA MET A 1 -33.85 -18.67 -6.40
C MET A 1 -33.70 -18.22 -4.96
N LYS A 2 -33.37 -19.12 -4.02
CA LYS A 2 -33.21 -18.76 -2.60
C LYS A 2 -31.93 -17.93 -2.45
N GLN A 3 -32.03 -16.73 -1.87
CA GLN A 3 -30.88 -15.92 -1.45
C GLN A 3 -30.01 -16.71 -0.49
N LYS A 4 -28.74 -16.84 -0.77
CA LYS A 4 -27.77 -17.48 0.11
C LYS A 4 -27.29 -16.44 1.11
N THR A 5 -27.64 -16.60 2.37
CA THR A 5 -27.15 -15.76 3.45
C THR A 5 -25.82 -16.32 3.94
N VAL A 6 -24.80 -15.48 4.02
CA VAL A 6 -23.47 -15.79 4.55
C VAL A 6 -23.20 -14.84 5.71
N PHE A 7 -22.54 -15.32 6.76
CA PHE A 7 -22.12 -14.51 7.90
C PHE A 7 -20.61 -14.29 7.83
N LEU A 8 -20.19 -13.03 7.93
CA LEU A 8 -18.81 -12.61 7.84
C LEU A 8 -18.30 -12.07 9.18
N CYS A 9 -17.13 -12.52 9.62
CA CYS A 9 -16.49 -11.98 10.81
C CYS A 9 -15.85 -10.62 10.48
N GLY A 10 -16.21 -9.55 11.20
CA GLY A 10 -15.68 -8.21 11.03
C GLY A 10 -14.17 -8.08 11.34
N ASP A 11 -13.62 -8.97 12.19
CA ASP A 11 -12.22 -8.87 12.63
C ASP A 11 -11.26 -9.66 11.73
N CYS A 12 -11.64 -10.86 11.28
CA CYS A 12 -10.72 -11.73 10.54
C CYS A 12 -11.20 -12.12 9.13
N GLY A 13 -12.41 -11.68 8.71
CA GLY A 13 -12.98 -12.01 7.41
C GLY A 13 -13.43 -13.45 7.23
N TYR A 14 -13.50 -14.26 8.30
CA TYR A 14 -13.98 -15.64 8.24
C TYR A 14 -15.43 -15.69 7.76
N GLU A 15 -15.71 -16.49 6.74
CA GLU A 15 -17.03 -16.68 6.15
C GLU A 15 -17.70 -17.96 6.64
N SER A 16 -18.98 -17.89 7.00
CA SER A 16 -19.76 -19.04 7.43
C SER A 16 -21.21 -18.97 6.94
N PRO A 17 -21.82 -20.11 6.58
CA PRO A 17 -23.24 -20.17 6.24
C PRO A 17 -24.13 -20.06 7.50
N LYS A 18 -23.56 -20.06 8.71
CA LYS A 18 -24.26 -19.95 9.98
C LYS A 18 -23.65 -18.83 10.82
N TRP A 19 -24.51 -18.16 11.58
CA TRP A 19 -24.09 -17.19 12.57
C TRP A 19 -23.48 -17.88 13.80
N TYR A 20 -22.35 -17.37 14.27
CA TYR A 20 -21.69 -17.81 15.50
C TYR A 20 -21.52 -16.60 16.43
N GLY A 21 -21.86 -16.75 17.71
CA GLY A 21 -21.61 -15.72 18.72
C GLY A 21 -20.12 -15.47 18.96
N LYS A 22 -19.29 -16.49 18.68
CA LYS A 22 -17.82 -16.43 18.73
C LYS A 22 -17.27 -16.90 17.40
N CYS A 23 -16.42 -16.13 16.77
CA CYS A 23 -15.80 -16.48 15.48
C CYS A 23 -14.93 -17.75 15.64
N PRO A 24 -15.15 -18.81 14.84
CA PRO A 24 -14.35 -20.04 14.92
C PRO A 24 -12.88 -19.85 14.52
N SER A 25 -12.58 -18.82 13.74
CA SER A 25 -11.24 -18.57 13.23
C SER A 25 -10.40 -17.72 14.19
N CYS A 26 -10.90 -16.54 14.61
CA CYS A 26 -10.13 -15.61 15.44
C CYS A 26 -10.55 -15.60 16.92
N GLY A 27 -11.65 -16.26 17.27
CA GLY A 27 -12.15 -16.32 18.64
C GLY A 27 -12.85 -15.05 19.16
N ALA A 28 -13.00 -14.02 18.34
CA ALA A 28 -13.68 -12.78 18.71
C ALA A 28 -15.18 -13.00 18.92
N TRP A 29 -15.76 -12.29 19.91
CA TRP A 29 -17.18 -12.37 20.23
C TRP A 29 -18.00 -11.30 19.51
N ASN A 30 -19.20 -11.68 19.03
CA ASN A 30 -20.17 -10.77 18.39
C ASN A 30 -19.66 -10.03 17.16
N THR A 31 -18.70 -10.60 16.43
CA THR A 31 -18.09 -10.01 15.23
C THR A 31 -18.68 -10.55 13.93
N MET A 32 -19.63 -11.50 14.00
CA MET A 32 -20.27 -12.10 12.82
C MET A 32 -21.45 -11.23 12.38
N SER A 33 -21.39 -10.65 11.19
CA SER A 33 -22.46 -9.88 10.54
C SER A 33 -23.08 -10.64 9.38
N GLU A 34 -24.40 -10.48 9.19
CA GLU A 34 -25.13 -11.10 8.09
C GLU A 34 -24.80 -10.40 6.77
N PHE A 35 -24.33 -11.15 5.80
CA PHE A 35 -24.08 -10.71 4.43
C PHE A 35 -25.07 -11.40 3.48
N LYS A 36 -25.94 -10.62 2.83
CA LYS A 36 -26.87 -11.12 1.80
C LYS A 36 -26.21 -10.93 0.44
N GLU A 37 -25.79 -12.02 -0.17
CA GLU A 37 -25.43 -11.99 -1.58
C GLU A 37 -26.66 -11.54 -2.39
N LYS A 38 -26.63 -10.34 -2.96
CA LYS A 38 -27.60 -9.96 -3.99
C LYS A 38 -27.38 -10.87 -5.19
N PRO A 39 -28.45 -11.45 -5.78
CA PRO A 39 -28.29 -12.14 -7.03
C PRO A 39 -27.68 -11.14 -8.05
N VAL A 40 -26.54 -11.48 -8.61
CA VAL A 40 -25.93 -10.74 -9.70
C VAL A 40 -26.95 -10.71 -10.83
N SER A 41 -27.77 -9.66 -10.89
CA SER A 41 -28.53 -9.36 -12.10
C SER A 41 -27.46 -9.16 -13.18
N ALA A 42 -27.55 -9.94 -14.24
CA ALA A 42 -26.73 -9.78 -15.42
C ALA A 42 -27.07 -8.44 -16.12
N ALA A 43 -26.79 -7.32 -15.45
CA ALA A 43 -26.59 -6.07 -16.12
C ALA A 43 -25.21 -6.22 -16.79
N ARG A 44 -25.23 -6.46 -18.07
CA ARG A 44 -24.09 -6.34 -18.97
C ARG A 44 -23.59 -4.89 -18.94
N GLY A 45 -22.92 -4.52 -17.86
CA GLY A 45 -21.90 -3.50 -17.88
C GLY A 45 -20.72 -4.16 -18.58
N THR A 46 -20.38 -3.66 -19.73
CA THR A 46 -19.25 -4.09 -20.54
C THR A 46 -17.94 -3.67 -19.85
N ASN A 47 -17.63 -4.24 -18.69
CA ASN A 47 -16.25 -4.32 -18.24
C ASN A 47 -15.64 -5.52 -19.00
N THR A 48 -15.38 -5.32 -20.27
CA THR A 48 -14.47 -6.14 -21.03
C THR A 48 -13.04 -5.83 -20.53
N PHE A 49 -12.70 -6.33 -19.33
CA PHE A 49 -11.32 -6.73 -19.12
C PHE A 49 -11.04 -7.72 -20.26
N GLN A 50 -10.26 -7.31 -21.24
CA GLN A 50 -9.75 -8.21 -22.25
C GLN A 50 -9.01 -9.30 -21.47
N ARG A 51 -9.68 -10.44 -21.25
CA ARG A 51 -9.00 -11.69 -20.98
C ARG A 51 -8.19 -11.96 -22.25
N GLY A 52 -6.94 -11.53 -22.24
CA GLY A 52 -5.97 -12.12 -23.12
C GLY A 52 -6.11 -13.64 -22.92
N GLU A 53 -6.23 -14.39 -24.00
CA GLU A 53 -6.38 -15.84 -23.93
C GLU A 53 -5.26 -16.40 -23.06
N SER A 54 -5.60 -16.76 -21.81
CA SER A 54 -4.64 -17.39 -20.88
C SER A 54 -4.32 -18.77 -21.44
N ARG A 55 -3.23 -18.89 -22.18
CA ARG A 55 -2.71 -20.17 -22.67
C ARG A 55 -1.52 -20.58 -21.81
N PRO A 56 -1.40 -21.87 -21.47
CA PRO A 56 -0.18 -22.37 -20.86
C PRO A 56 1.02 -22.03 -21.75
N THR A 57 2.02 -21.39 -21.14
CA THR A 57 3.26 -21.00 -21.84
C THR A 57 4.43 -21.73 -21.17
N LEU A 58 5.36 -22.25 -21.95
CA LEU A 58 6.55 -22.88 -21.41
C LEU A 58 7.41 -21.84 -20.68
N LEU A 59 7.91 -22.17 -19.49
CA LEU A 59 8.72 -21.28 -18.67
C LEU A 59 9.91 -20.66 -19.44
N LYS A 60 10.56 -21.45 -20.30
CA LYS A 60 11.67 -20.99 -21.14
C LYS A 60 11.30 -19.98 -22.22
N ASP A 61 10.01 -19.92 -22.59
CA ASP A 61 9.50 -19.06 -23.66
C ASP A 61 8.91 -17.77 -23.09
N ILE A 62 8.92 -17.62 -21.74
CA ILE A 62 8.53 -16.39 -21.06
C ILE A 62 9.71 -15.42 -21.13
N ASP A 63 9.54 -14.36 -21.91
CA ASP A 63 10.48 -13.27 -21.92
C ASP A 63 10.32 -12.48 -20.62
N THR A 64 11.34 -12.52 -19.77
CA THR A 64 11.36 -11.74 -18.52
C THR A 64 11.78 -10.29 -18.76
N GLY A 65 12.23 -9.94 -19.98
CA GLY A 65 12.91 -8.69 -20.24
C GLY A 65 14.15 -8.56 -19.33
N ASP A 66 14.89 -7.48 -19.42
CA ASP A 66 15.74 -7.08 -18.29
C ASP A 66 14.80 -6.86 -17.11
N GLU A 67 15.06 -7.49 -15.94
CA GLU A 67 14.25 -7.31 -14.72
C GLU A 67 14.18 -5.81 -14.38
N SER A 68 13.30 -5.10 -15.10
CA SER A 68 13.21 -3.65 -14.95
C SER A 68 12.53 -3.36 -13.62
N ARG A 69 13.24 -2.65 -12.77
CA ARG A 69 12.77 -2.19 -11.48
C ARG A 69 12.73 -0.67 -11.48
N PHE A 70 11.72 -0.13 -10.86
CA PHE A 70 11.70 1.29 -10.55
C PHE A 70 12.59 1.53 -9.33
N HIS A 71 13.66 2.31 -9.52
CA HIS A 71 14.49 2.78 -8.41
C HIS A 71 13.83 3.98 -7.73
N SER A 72 13.73 3.90 -6.41
CA SER A 72 13.13 4.97 -5.60
C SER A 72 14.04 6.17 -5.44
N GLY A 73 15.34 6.03 -5.77
CA GLY A 73 16.38 7.02 -5.47
C GLY A 73 16.71 7.11 -3.98
N ILE A 74 16.12 6.25 -3.17
CA ILE A 74 16.33 6.12 -1.73
C ILE A 74 16.96 4.74 -1.51
N GLY A 75 18.28 4.69 -1.31
CA GLY A 75 19.05 3.44 -1.29
C GLY A 75 18.59 2.46 -0.23
N GLU A 76 18.21 2.95 0.96
CA GLU A 76 17.67 2.14 2.05
C GLU A 76 16.30 1.53 1.67
N LEU A 77 15.45 2.26 0.94
CA LEU A 77 14.19 1.72 0.43
C LEU A 77 14.42 0.69 -0.68
N ASP A 78 15.30 1.01 -1.63
CA ASP A 78 15.61 0.09 -2.73
C ASP A 78 16.24 -1.22 -2.21
N ARG A 79 17.10 -1.14 -1.18
CA ARG A 79 17.69 -2.31 -0.52
C ARG A 79 16.62 -3.22 0.10
N VAL A 80 15.66 -2.64 0.83
CA VAL A 80 14.56 -3.40 1.45
C VAL A 80 13.61 -3.97 0.40
N LEU A 81 13.41 -3.28 -0.74
CA LEU A 81 12.64 -3.78 -1.88
C LEU A 81 13.38 -4.90 -2.66
N GLY A 82 14.68 -5.10 -2.41
CA GLY A 82 15.50 -6.08 -3.11
C GLY A 82 16.07 -5.56 -4.43
N GLY A 83 16.38 -4.26 -4.47
CA GLY A 83 16.95 -3.55 -5.62
C GLY A 83 15.96 -2.64 -6.35
N GLY A 84 14.81 -2.31 -5.74
CA GLY A 84 13.76 -1.47 -6.31
C GLY A 84 12.44 -2.19 -6.52
N ALA A 85 11.40 -1.45 -6.90
CA ALA A 85 10.06 -1.98 -7.12
C ALA A 85 9.94 -2.68 -8.47
N VAL A 86 9.52 -3.93 -8.50
CA VAL A 86 9.31 -4.70 -9.73
C VAL A 86 8.08 -4.18 -10.47
N HIS A 87 8.16 -4.08 -11.80
CA HIS A 87 7.04 -3.67 -12.63
C HIS A 87 5.81 -4.59 -12.43
N GLY A 88 4.63 -4.00 -12.33
CA GLY A 88 3.39 -4.75 -12.09
C GLY A 88 3.29 -5.37 -10.69
N SER A 89 4.20 -5.01 -9.76
CA SER A 89 4.12 -5.48 -8.37
C SER A 89 3.06 -4.71 -7.56
N PHE A 90 2.52 -5.39 -6.55
CA PHE A 90 1.56 -4.82 -5.62
C PHE A 90 2.19 -4.80 -4.22
N VAL A 91 2.49 -3.60 -3.72
CA VAL A 91 3.26 -3.35 -2.51
C VAL A 91 2.39 -2.71 -1.43
N LEU A 92 2.42 -3.25 -0.22
CA LEU A 92 1.77 -2.68 0.96
C LEU A 92 2.81 -2.01 1.85
N VAL A 93 2.58 -0.75 2.20
CA VAL A 93 3.38 0.00 3.19
C VAL A 93 2.53 0.20 4.44
N GLY A 94 2.80 -0.61 5.46
CA GLY A 94 2.14 -0.58 6.76
C GLY A 94 2.92 0.22 7.80
N GLY A 95 2.24 0.69 8.84
CA GLY A 95 2.86 1.39 9.97
C GLY A 95 1.86 2.27 10.71
N GLU A 96 2.23 2.74 11.92
CA GLU A 96 1.40 3.62 12.71
C GLU A 96 1.09 4.95 12.00
N PRO A 97 -0.06 5.59 12.28
CA PRO A 97 -0.33 6.95 11.84
C PRO A 97 0.80 7.91 12.27
N GLY A 98 1.23 8.80 11.36
CA GLY A 98 2.27 9.79 11.64
C GLY A 98 3.72 9.26 11.61
N ILE A 99 3.96 7.96 11.38
CA ILE A 99 5.30 7.37 11.34
C ILE A 99 6.17 7.86 10.17
N GLY A 100 5.56 8.36 9.09
CA GLY A 100 6.26 8.89 7.91
C GLY A 100 5.98 8.16 6.60
N LYS A 101 5.02 7.22 6.53
CA LYS A 101 4.68 6.46 5.31
C LYS A 101 4.45 7.35 4.09
N SER A 102 3.50 8.29 4.21
CA SER A 102 3.15 9.23 3.13
C SER A 102 4.31 10.16 2.76
N THR A 103 5.20 10.47 3.72
CA THR A 103 6.41 11.25 3.47
C THR A 103 7.40 10.46 2.63
N LEU A 104 7.67 9.20 3.01
CA LEU A 104 8.56 8.31 2.26
C LEU A 104 8.08 8.12 0.82
N LEU A 105 6.79 7.81 0.64
CA LEU A 105 6.21 7.57 -0.68
C LEU A 105 6.23 8.84 -1.55
N LEU A 106 5.97 10.00 -0.96
CA LEU A 106 6.03 11.25 -1.71
C LEU A 106 7.47 11.60 -2.11
N GLN A 107 8.48 11.36 -1.24
CA GLN A 107 9.89 11.54 -1.59
C GLN A 107 10.35 10.57 -2.70
N MET A 108 9.92 9.31 -2.64
CA MET A 108 10.15 8.32 -3.67
C MET A 108 9.65 8.78 -5.05
N CYS A 109 8.51 9.48 -5.11
CA CYS A 109 7.94 9.97 -6.36
C CYS A 109 8.90 10.91 -7.10
N GLN A 110 9.70 11.73 -6.40
CA GLN A 110 10.63 12.68 -7.03
C GLN A 110 11.63 11.98 -7.95
N GLU A 111 12.17 10.83 -7.55
CA GLU A 111 13.13 10.07 -8.35
C GLU A 111 12.43 9.20 -9.40
N MET A 112 11.38 8.51 -9.01
CA MET A 112 10.63 7.63 -9.92
C MET A 112 10.06 8.40 -11.11
N CYS A 113 9.61 9.64 -10.91
CA CYS A 113 9.09 10.50 -11.97
C CYS A 113 10.12 10.93 -13.01
N LYS A 114 11.41 10.65 -12.83
CA LYS A 114 12.41 10.90 -13.87
C LYS A 114 12.24 9.97 -15.08
N ASN A 115 11.72 8.77 -14.86
CA ASN A 115 11.60 7.72 -15.87
C ASN A 115 10.20 7.07 -15.92
N ALA A 116 9.25 7.54 -15.11
CA ALA A 116 7.94 6.97 -14.99
C ALA A 116 6.87 8.04 -14.71
N ARG A 117 5.66 7.81 -15.18
CA ARG A 117 4.49 8.62 -14.81
C ARG A 117 3.89 8.07 -13.52
N VAL A 118 3.74 8.92 -12.51
CA VAL A 118 3.25 8.54 -11.20
C VAL A 118 1.91 9.22 -10.91
N LEU A 119 0.91 8.42 -10.55
CA LEU A 119 -0.37 8.90 -9.99
C LEU A 119 -0.38 8.65 -8.49
N TYR A 120 -0.48 9.72 -7.70
CA TYR A 120 -0.64 9.67 -6.26
C TYR A 120 -2.09 10.01 -5.90
N VAL A 121 -2.82 9.01 -5.41
CA VAL A 121 -4.19 9.14 -4.95
C VAL A 121 -4.20 9.30 -3.44
N SER A 122 -4.84 10.36 -2.96
CA SER A 122 -5.05 10.61 -1.54
C SER A 122 -6.52 10.60 -1.19
N GLY A 123 -6.89 9.76 -0.22
CA GLY A 123 -8.23 9.77 0.37
C GLY A 123 -8.32 10.56 1.67
N GLU A 124 -7.20 11.06 2.20
CA GLU A 124 -7.16 11.78 3.48
C GLU A 124 -6.84 13.25 3.34
N GLU A 125 -6.03 13.63 2.35
CA GLU A 125 -5.56 14.99 2.17
C GLU A 125 -6.08 15.61 0.87
N SER A 126 -6.41 16.90 0.93
CA SER A 126 -6.74 17.69 -0.23
C SER A 126 -5.50 17.99 -1.09
N LEU A 127 -5.71 18.30 -2.37
CA LEU A 127 -4.66 18.72 -3.31
C LEU A 127 -3.76 19.84 -2.74
N LYS A 128 -4.37 20.79 -2.03
CA LYS A 128 -3.65 21.92 -1.42
C LYS A 128 -2.73 21.45 -0.28
N GLN A 129 -3.18 20.53 0.56
CA GLN A 129 -2.37 19.97 1.66
C GLN A 129 -1.18 19.18 1.12
N ILE A 130 -1.41 18.33 0.10
CA ILE A 130 -0.33 17.58 -0.55
C ILE A 130 0.67 18.54 -1.20
N LYS A 131 0.21 19.60 -1.86
CA LYS A 131 1.09 20.62 -2.46
C LYS A 131 1.98 21.32 -1.43
N ILE A 132 1.43 21.66 -0.25
CA ILE A 132 2.21 22.24 0.86
C ILE A 132 3.27 21.25 1.37
N ARG A 133 2.89 19.97 1.53
CA ARG A 133 3.82 18.91 1.94
C ARG A 133 4.91 18.71 0.89
N ALA A 134 4.57 18.60 -0.38
CA ALA A 134 5.52 18.46 -1.48
C ALA A 134 6.52 19.62 -1.53
N ALA A 135 6.04 20.85 -1.34
CA ALA A 135 6.90 22.03 -1.27
C ALA A 135 7.91 21.96 -0.11
N ARG A 136 7.47 21.52 1.08
CA ARG A 136 8.37 21.31 2.24
C ARG A 136 9.43 20.24 1.98
N LEU A 137 9.08 19.21 1.21
CA LEU A 137 9.97 18.11 0.85
C LEU A 137 10.80 18.41 -0.42
N HIS A 138 10.69 19.62 -0.98
CA HIS A 138 11.35 20.04 -2.23
C HIS A 138 11.00 19.14 -3.43
N ILE A 139 9.76 18.62 -3.47
CA ILE A 139 9.29 17.76 -4.55
C ILE A 139 8.62 18.63 -5.62
N SER A 140 9.13 18.52 -6.84
CA SER A 140 8.62 19.27 -8.00
C SER A 140 8.93 18.48 -9.27
N SER A 141 8.07 17.51 -9.57
CA SER A 141 8.21 16.69 -10.77
C SER A 141 7.06 16.94 -11.75
N PRO A 142 7.35 17.06 -13.07
CA PRO A 142 6.32 17.25 -14.07
C PRO A 142 5.45 16.00 -14.32
N GLU A 143 5.94 14.81 -14.01
CA GLU A 143 5.24 13.53 -14.20
C GLU A 143 4.57 13.00 -12.92
N LEU A 144 4.46 13.85 -11.87
CA LEU A 144 3.73 13.53 -10.65
C LEU A 144 2.33 14.12 -10.70
N TYR A 145 1.35 13.27 -10.87
CA TYR A 145 -0.08 13.60 -10.87
C TYR A 145 -0.70 13.29 -9.50
N ILE A 146 -1.54 14.19 -9.02
CA ILE A 146 -2.20 14.04 -7.72
C ILE A 146 -3.71 14.01 -7.93
N LEU A 147 -4.37 13.02 -7.32
CA LEU A 147 -5.81 12.86 -7.32
C LEU A 147 -6.31 12.81 -5.87
N ALA A 148 -7.24 13.67 -5.49
CA ALA A 148 -7.93 13.62 -4.20
C ALA A 148 -9.29 12.94 -4.43
N GLU A 149 -9.35 11.61 -4.22
CA GLU A 149 -10.54 10.79 -4.47
C GLU A 149 -10.56 9.56 -3.55
N THR A 150 -11.77 9.11 -3.23
CA THR A 150 -12.01 7.94 -2.37
C THR A 150 -12.88 6.87 -3.04
N ASP A 151 -13.55 7.21 -4.14
CA ASP A 151 -14.34 6.25 -4.91
C ASP A 151 -13.43 5.43 -5.83
N MET A 152 -13.41 4.12 -5.62
CA MET A 152 -12.58 3.18 -6.39
C MET A 152 -12.88 3.20 -7.89
N GLU A 153 -14.12 3.39 -8.31
CA GLU A 153 -14.47 3.44 -9.73
C GLU A 153 -13.87 4.68 -10.39
N GLN A 154 -13.94 5.83 -9.72
CA GLN A 154 -13.32 7.07 -10.20
C GLN A 154 -11.80 6.94 -10.25
N ILE A 155 -11.19 6.35 -9.21
CA ILE A 155 -9.74 6.12 -9.16
C ILE A 155 -9.30 5.27 -10.35
N ILE A 156 -9.99 4.16 -10.64
CA ILE A 156 -9.66 3.29 -11.77
C ILE A 156 -9.85 4.00 -13.11
N ASN A 157 -10.96 4.74 -13.28
CA ASN A 157 -11.23 5.48 -14.52
C ASN A 157 -10.14 6.52 -14.80
N GLU A 158 -9.74 7.32 -13.80
CA GLU A 158 -8.68 8.32 -13.96
C GLU A 158 -7.30 7.64 -14.19
N THR A 159 -7.08 6.48 -13.57
CA THR A 159 -5.86 5.69 -13.79
C THR A 159 -5.83 5.13 -15.23
N GLU A 160 -6.96 4.69 -15.77
CA GLU A 160 -7.05 4.22 -17.16
C GLU A 160 -6.85 5.35 -18.18
N LEU A 161 -7.33 6.56 -17.88
CA LEU A 161 -7.14 7.73 -18.75
C LEU A 161 -5.72 8.27 -18.74
N LEU A 162 -5.07 8.24 -17.58
CA LEU A 162 -3.71 8.75 -17.39
C LEU A 162 -2.65 7.76 -17.85
N GLU A 163 -2.93 6.45 -17.75
CA GLU A 163 -2.01 5.34 -18.01
C GLU A 163 -0.67 5.52 -17.27
N PRO A 164 -0.67 5.62 -15.92
CA PRO A 164 0.56 5.77 -15.16
C PRO A 164 1.33 4.44 -15.07
N ASP A 165 2.64 4.53 -14.95
CA ASP A 165 3.50 3.36 -14.67
C ASP A 165 3.42 2.94 -13.21
N ILE A 166 3.18 3.93 -12.32
CA ILE A 166 3.10 3.75 -10.88
C ILE A 166 1.86 4.43 -10.32
N LEU A 167 1.09 3.69 -9.53
CA LEU A 167 -0.06 4.17 -8.77
C LEU A 167 0.23 4.07 -7.28
N ILE A 168 0.00 5.16 -6.54
CA ILE A 168 0.07 5.18 -5.08
C ILE A 168 -1.30 5.49 -4.52
N VAL A 169 -1.79 4.69 -3.56
CA VAL A 169 -3.08 4.90 -2.88
C VAL A 169 -2.84 5.11 -1.39
N ASP A 170 -3.07 6.32 -0.91
CA ASP A 170 -2.85 6.76 0.48
C ASP A 170 -4.15 7.33 1.09
N SER A 171 -4.89 6.53 1.85
CA SER A 171 -4.69 5.16 2.28
C SER A 171 -5.78 4.20 1.76
N ILE A 172 -5.51 2.90 1.80
CA ILE A 172 -6.51 1.89 1.40
C ILE A 172 -7.76 1.91 2.30
N GLN A 173 -7.65 2.42 3.53
CA GLN A 173 -8.76 2.52 4.47
C GLN A 173 -9.79 3.58 4.08
N THR A 174 -9.42 4.59 3.32
CA THR A 174 -10.30 5.68 2.91
C THR A 174 -11.04 5.38 1.60
N VAL A 175 -10.51 4.44 0.81
CA VAL A 175 -11.09 4.08 -0.48
C VAL A 175 -12.25 3.10 -0.32
N TYR A 176 -13.31 3.27 -1.11
CA TYR A 176 -14.50 2.44 -1.06
C TYR A 176 -15.13 2.21 -2.44
N LYS A 177 -15.91 1.14 -2.54
CA LYS A 177 -16.78 0.85 -3.68
C LYS A 177 -18.22 1.16 -3.32
N ARG A 178 -18.92 1.90 -4.19
CA ARG A 178 -20.32 2.31 -3.98
C ARG A 178 -21.32 1.16 -4.01
N ASP A 179 -21.03 0.12 -4.77
CA ASP A 179 -21.88 -1.07 -4.92
C ASP A 179 -21.90 -1.97 -3.68
N LEU A 180 -20.97 -1.77 -2.74
CA LEU A 180 -20.91 -2.52 -1.50
C LEU A 180 -21.70 -1.82 -0.38
N THR A 181 -22.47 -2.59 0.36
CA THR A 181 -23.26 -2.10 1.52
C THR A 181 -22.41 -1.90 2.78
N ALA A 182 -21.19 -2.38 2.80
CA ALA A 182 -20.26 -2.23 3.90
C ALA A 182 -19.79 -0.77 4.03
N ALA A 183 -19.64 -0.29 5.27
CA ALA A 183 -19.15 1.06 5.52
C ALA A 183 -17.71 1.25 5.00
N PRO A 184 -17.34 2.46 4.52
CA PRO A 184 -15.96 2.80 4.17
C PRO A 184 -15.00 2.50 5.35
N GLY A 185 -13.81 1.99 5.05
CA GLY A 185 -12.83 1.56 6.05
C GLY A 185 -13.11 0.20 6.69
N GLY A 186 -14.28 -0.40 6.43
CA GLY A 186 -14.60 -1.76 6.88
C GLY A 186 -13.79 -2.82 6.14
N THR A 187 -13.57 -3.94 6.79
CA THR A 187 -12.77 -5.08 6.29
C THR A 187 -13.16 -5.52 4.88
N THR A 188 -14.47 -5.61 4.60
CA THR A 188 -14.99 -5.99 3.28
C THR A 188 -14.64 -4.96 2.22
N GLN A 189 -14.78 -3.66 2.50
CA GLN A 189 -14.40 -2.59 1.57
C GLN A 189 -12.91 -2.64 1.26
N ILE A 190 -12.07 -2.75 2.28
CA ILE A 190 -10.60 -2.81 2.14
C ILE A 190 -10.20 -4.00 1.27
N LYS A 191 -10.76 -5.20 1.54
CA LYS A 191 -10.49 -6.41 0.78
C LYS A 191 -10.88 -6.26 -0.69
N GLU A 192 -12.08 -5.78 -0.97
CA GLU A 192 -12.60 -5.64 -2.32
C GLU A 192 -11.87 -4.55 -3.13
N CYS A 193 -11.52 -3.43 -2.49
CA CYS A 193 -10.71 -2.38 -3.11
C CYS A 193 -9.30 -2.89 -3.42
N ALA A 194 -8.65 -3.56 -2.47
CA ALA A 194 -7.32 -4.15 -2.68
C ALA A 194 -7.34 -5.23 -3.79
N MET A 195 -8.41 -6.04 -3.87
CA MET A 195 -8.57 -7.04 -4.95
C MET A 195 -8.65 -6.38 -6.32
N SER A 196 -9.40 -5.28 -6.45
CA SER A 196 -9.49 -4.52 -7.70
C SER A 196 -8.14 -3.93 -8.11
N LEU A 197 -7.41 -3.32 -7.16
CA LEU A 197 -6.07 -2.78 -7.40
C LEU A 197 -5.07 -3.87 -7.78
N MET A 198 -5.10 -5.03 -7.11
CA MET A 198 -4.23 -6.17 -7.44
C MET A 198 -4.49 -6.69 -8.85
N GLN A 199 -5.76 -6.83 -9.24
CA GLN A 199 -6.12 -7.25 -10.60
C GLN A 199 -5.67 -6.22 -11.63
N TYR A 200 -5.84 -4.93 -11.33
CA TYR A 200 -5.38 -3.85 -12.20
C TYR A 200 -3.86 -3.88 -12.38
N ALA A 201 -3.09 -4.00 -11.28
CA ALA A 201 -1.63 -4.12 -11.32
C ALA A 201 -1.17 -5.23 -12.27
N LYS A 202 -1.75 -6.44 -12.12
CA LYS A 202 -1.35 -7.61 -12.91
C LYS A 202 -1.79 -7.53 -14.38
N ASN A 203 -2.98 -6.97 -14.66
CA ASN A 203 -3.52 -6.91 -16.03
C ASN A 203 -2.89 -5.80 -16.87
N ARG A 204 -2.52 -4.69 -16.23
CA ARG A 204 -1.96 -3.50 -16.89
C ARG A 204 -0.45 -3.31 -16.69
N ASN A 205 0.19 -4.21 -15.94
CA ASN A 205 1.61 -4.13 -15.56
C ASN A 205 1.96 -2.81 -14.84
N VAL A 206 1.01 -2.24 -14.09
CA VAL A 206 1.19 -1.02 -13.30
C VAL A 206 1.69 -1.39 -11.92
N THR A 207 2.77 -0.76 -11.45
CA THR A 207 3.26 -0.95 -10.08
C THR A 207 2.40 -0.17 -9.11
N ILE A 208 1.83 -0.84 -8.09
CA ILE A 208 0.90 -0.20 -7.17
C ILE A 208 1.45 -0.28 -5.74
N PHE A 209 1.54 0.89 -5.10
CA PHE A 209 1.79 1.02 -3.67
C PHE A 209 0.49 1.38 -2.96
N ILE A 210 0.15 0.63 -1.91
CA ILE A 210 -0.96 0.99 -1.02
C ILE A 210 -0.43 1.26 0.38
N VAL A 211 -0.96 2.33 0.99
CA VAL A 211 -0.68 2.65 2.41
C VAL A 211 -1.74 2.00 3.28
N GLY A 212 -1.28 1.33 4.35
CA GLY A 212 -2.12 0.75 5.38
C GLY A 212 -1.74 1.24 6.77
N HIS A 213 -2.74 1.57 7.60
CA HIS A 213 -2.50 1.87 9.01
C HIS A 213 -2.51 0.58 9.83
N VAL A 214 -1.59 0.49 10.81
CA VAL A 214 -1.58 -0.58 11.79
C VAL A 214 -2.22 -0.08 13.09
N ASN A 215 -2.84 -0.99 13.84
CA ASN A 215 -3.33 -0.71 15.19
C ASN A 215 -2.16 -0.62 16.17
N LYS A 216 -2.40 -0.07 17.37
CA LYS A 216 -1.42 0.01 18.47
C LYS A 216 -0.81 -1.35 18.88
N GLU A 217 -1.44 -2.43 18.50
CA GLU A 217 -0.98 -3.81 18.71
C GLU A 217 -0.03 -4.30 17.59
N GLY A 218 0.39 -3.42 16.66
CA GLY A 218 1.25 -3.76 15.53
C GLY A 218 0.57 -4.62 14.45
N THR A 219 -0.75 -4.84 14.57
CA THR A 219 -1.53 -5.51 13.54
C THR A 219 -2.12 -4.48 12.60
N LEU A 220 -2.12 -4.75 11.28
CA LEU A 220 -2.81 -3.91 10.31
C LEU A 220 -4.24 -3.65 10.77
N ALA A 221 -4.62 -2.37 10.86
CA ALA A 221 -6.02 -1.96 11.01
C ALA A 221 -6.75 -2.29 9.70
N GLY A 222 -7.06 -3.53 9.55
CA GLY A 222 -7.58 -4.19 8.37
C GLY A 222 -7.09 -5.63 8.36
N PRO A 223 -7.73 -6.50 7.60
CA PRO A 223 -7.50 -7.94 7.73
C PRO A 223 -6.05 -8.26 7.32
N LYS A 224 -5.40 -9.15 8.05
CA LYS A 224 -4.17 -9.87 7.64
C LYS A 224 -4.27 -10.40 6.19
N ILE A 225 -5.47 -10.43 5.65
CA ILE A 225 -5.75 -10.81 4.27
C ILE A 225 -5.01 -9.92 3.24
N LEU A 226 -4.75 -8.65 3.54
CA LEU A 226 -3.97 -7.78 2.64
C LEU A 226 -2.54 -8.30 2.48
N GLU A 227 -1.92 -8.80 3.54
CA GLU A 227 -0.56 -9.36 3.48
C GLU A 227 -0.47 -10.55 2.51
N HIS A 228 -1.54 -11.35 2.42
CA HIS A 228 -1.58 -12.49 1.49
C HIS A 228 -1.78 -12.06 0.04
N MET A 229 -2.49 -10.95 -0.18
CA MET A 229 -2.84 -10.45 -1.52
C MET A 229 -1.69 -9.73 -2.23
N VAL A 230 -0.82 -9.05 -1.47
CA VAL A 230 0.28 -8.26 -2.02
C VAL A 230 1.54 -9.10 -2.28
N ASP A 231 2.42 -8.61 -3.16
CA ASP A 231 3.70 -9.25 -3.48
C ASP A 231 4.78 -8.88 -2.46
N CYS A 232 4.72 -7.67 -1.91
CA CYS A 232 5.64 -7.17 -0.92
C CYS A 232 4.89 -6.46 0.22
N VAL A 233 5.29 -6.70 1.46
CA VAL A 233 4.79 -6.05 2.67
C VAL A 233 5.95 -5.36 3.36
N LEU A 234 5.89 -4.05 3.44
CA LEU A 234 6.85 -3.22 4.14
C LEU A 234 6.20 -2.67 5.41
N TYR A 235 6.85 -2.87 6.55
CA TYR A 235 6.45 -2.25 7.81
C TYR A 235 7.39 -1.12 8.18
N PHE A 236 6.80 0.05 8.43
CA PHE A 236 7.49 1.22 8.90
C PHE A 236 7.28 1.31 10.43
N GLU A 237 8.35 1.14 11.17
CA GLU A 237 8.38 0.99 12.63
C GLU A 237 9.26 2.07 13.25
N GLY A 238 9.05 2.38 14.52
CA GLY A 238 9.85 3.33 15.29
C GLY A 238 9.04 4.03 16.37
N GLU A 239 9.72 4.64 17.31
CA GLU A 239 9.07 5.45 18.33
C GLU A 239 8.64 6.80 17.73
N SER A 240 7.38 7.21 17.94
CA SER A 240 6.85 8.47 17.40
C SER A 240 7.62 9.70 17.90
N ALA A 241 8.23 9.62 19.09
CA ALA A 241 9.07 10.66 19.67
C ALA A 241 10.56 10.52 19.36
N GLY A 242 11.00 9.37 18.83
CA GLY A 242 12.40 9.12 18.45
C GLY A 242 12.74 9.70 17.07
N PRO A 243 14.00 10.00 16.77
CA PRO A 243 14.40 10.52 15.47
C PRO A 243 14.47 9.44 14.39
N PHE A 244 14.67 8.18 14.78
CA PHE A 244 14.89 7.09 13.84
C PHE A 244 13.61 6.33 13.51
N ARG A 245 13.55 5.85 12.28
CA ARG A 245 12.51 4.98 11.73
C ARG A 245 13.17 3.80 11.04
N CYS A 246 12.61 2.62 11.24
CA CYS A 246 13.06 1.39 10.58
C CYS A 246 12.01 0.95 9.56
N LEU A 247 12.45 0.58 8.36
CA LEU A 247 11.63 -0.02 7.34
C LEU A 247 12.07 -1.47 7.17
N ARG A 248 11.14 -2.39 7.28
CA ARG A 248 11.41 -3.83 7.22
C ARG A 248 10.46 -4.52 6.26
N ALA A 249 10.96 -5.43 5.44
CA ALA A 249 10.12 -6.31 4.63
C ALA A 249 9.64 -7.50 5.48
N ALA A 250 8.33 -7.58 5.73
CA ALA A 250 7.71 -8.75 6.35
C ALA A 250 7.42 -9.85 5.31
N LYS A 251 7.25 -9.47 4.04
CA LYS A 251 7.07 -10.35 2.89
C LYS A 251 7.70 -9.68 1.68
N ASN A 252 8.45 -10.44 0.89
CA ASN A 252 8.95 -9.97 -0.40
C ASN A 252 9.09 -11.16 -1.36
N ARG A 253 8.30 -11.18 -2.44
CA ARG A 253 8.37 -12.23 -3.47
C ARG A 253 9.57 -12.06 -4.40
N TYR A 254 10.16 -10.86 -4.43
CA TYR A 254 11.18 -10.45 -5.38
C TYR A 254 12.54 -10.16 -4.72
N GLY A 255 12.66 -10.37 -3.41
CA GLY A 255 13.88 -10.11 -2.66
C GLY A 255 13.90 -10.73 -1.27
N SER A 256 14.98 -10.48 -0.55
CA SER A 256 15.15 -10.92 0.83
C SER A 256 14.23 -10.16 1.79
N THR A 257 13.79 -10.82 2.87
CA THR A 257 13.08 -10.17 3.99
C THR A 257 14.00 -9.85 5.17
N ASN A 258 15.32 -10.08 5.04
CA ASN A 258 16.28 -9.87 6.12
C ASN A 258 16.81 -8.42 6.17
N GLU A 259 16.50 -7.62 5.15
CA GLU A 259 16.98 -6.25 5.05
C GLU A 259 16.14 -5.30 5.90
N ILE A 260 16.83 -4.36 6.57
CA ILE A 260 16.20 -3.31 7.38
C ILE A 260 16.76 -1.96 6.92
N GLY A 261 15.89 -1.10 6.39
CA GLY A 261 16.23 0.28 6.05
C GLY A 261 16.11 1.18 7.29
N VAL A 262 17.08 2.06 7.49
CA VAL A 262 17.09 2.98 8.63
C VAL A 262 17.02 4.42 8.14
N PHE A 263 16.09 5.18 8.70
CA PHE A 263 15.83 6.57 8.34
C PHE A 263 15.85 7.46 9.58
N GLU A 264 16.28 8.69 9.40
CA GLU A 264 16.15 9.76 10.38
C GLU A 264 15.07 10.74 9.93
N MET A 265 14.11 11.03 10.81
CA MET A 265 13.08 12.03 10.54
C MET A 265 13.64 13.43 10.74
N SER A 266 13.52 14.28 9.71
CA SER A 266 13.94 15.68 9.73
C SER A 266 12.82 16.61 9.28
N ASP A 267 13.02 17.92 9.40
CA ASP A 267 12.08 18.94 8.92
C ASP A 267 11.88 18.88 7.40
N HIS A 268 12.88 18.37 6.67
CA HIS A 268 12.85 18.20 5.22
C HIS A 268 12.43 16.79 4.75
N GLY A 269 11.98 15.94 5.68
CA GLY A 269 11.51 14.58 5.40
C GLY A 269 12.41 13.51 6.03
N LEU A 270 12.40 12.34 5.40
CA LEU A 270 13.18 11.18 5.81
C LEU A 270 14.55 11.20 5.14
N LEU A 271 15.58 11.06 5.94
CA LEU A 271 16.98 10.95 5.51
C LEU A 271 17.48 9.53 5.75
N GLU A 272 18.23 8.99 4.81
CA GLU A 272 18.82 7.67 4.93
C GLU A 272 19.96 7.64 5.94
N VAL A 273 20.02 6.59 6.75
CA VAL A 273 21.10 6.36 7.71
C VAL A 273 21.92 5.16 7.27
N GLN A 274 22.96 5.39 6.49
CA GLN A 274 23.81 4.34 5.95
C GLN A 274 24.63 3.59 7.02
N ASN A 275 24.90 4.21 8.17
CA ASN A 275 25.64 3.61 9.28
C ASN A 275 25.00 3.98 10.61
N PRO A 276 24.09 3.16 11.16
CA PRO A 276 23.41 3.43 12.43
C PRO A 276 24.36 3.63 13.61
N SER A 277 25.50 2.93 13.65
CA SER A 277 26.50 3.03 14.72
C SER A 277 27.17 4.42 14.79
N ARG A 278 27.35 5.09 13.65
CA ARG A 278 27.90 6.44 13.58
C ARG A 278 26.93 7.53 14.05
N SER A 279 25.64 7.27 14.00
CA SER A 279 24.62 8.22 14.46
C SER A 279 24.56 8.32 15.99
N GLU A 280 24.86 7.23 16.71
CA GLU A 280 25.01 7.23 18.16
C GLU A 280 26.26 8.01 18.61
N GLU A 281 27.38 7.86 17.92
CA GLU A 281 28.61 8.63 18.23
C GLU A 281 28.41 10.15 18.06
N ARG A 282 27.63 10.59 17.07
CA ARG A 282 27.28 12.01 16.89
C ARG A 282 26.38 12.55 18.00
N ARG A 283 25.53 11.73 18.60
CA ARG A 283 24.68 12.10 19.73
C ARG A 283 25.50 12.30 20.99
N VAL A 284 26.36 11.33 21.31
CA VAL A 284 27.28 11.42 22.46
C VAL A 284 28.21 12.63 22.33
N GLY A 285 28.71 12.93 21.15
CA GLY A 285 29.54 14.10 20.87
C GLY A 285 28.82 15.45 20.98
N LYS A 286 27.51 15.52 20.75
CA LYS A 286 26.71 16.76 20.93
C LYS A 286 26.35 16.99 22.41
N GLU A 287 26.03 15.95 23.16
CA GLU A 287 25.75 16.05 24.59
C GLU A 287 27.00 16.46 25.42
N CYS A 288 28.20 16.04 25.01
CA CYS A 288 29.44 16.49 25.61
C CYS A 288 29.78 17.97 25.34
N ARG A 289 29.33 18.55 24.20
CA ARG A 289 29.59 19.96 23.86
C ARG A 289 28.63 20.95 24.53
N SER A 290 27.52 20.51 25.07
CA SER A 290 26.53 21.35 25.76
C SER A 290 26.76 21.46 27.27
N ARG A 291 27.83 20.84 27.80
CA ARG A 291 28.20 20.84 29.24
C ARG A 291 29.51 21.54 29.58
N TRP A 292 30.03 22.39 28.69
CA TRP A 292 31.15 23.29 28.98
C TRP A 292 30.79 24.74 28.69
#